data_204cf0cb71198f4c18758b1a7a3558bf
#
_entry.id   204cf0cb71198f4c18758b1a7a3558bf
#
_cell.length_a   1.000
_cell.length_b   1.000
_cell.length_c   1.000
_cell.angle_alpha   90.00
_cell.angle_beta   90.00
_cell.angle_gamma   90.00
#
_symmetry.space_group_name_H-M   'P 1'
#
loop_
_entity.id
_entity.type
_entity.pdbx_description
1 polymer ?
#
loop_
_entity_poly.entity_id
_entity_poly.type
_entity_poly.pdbx_seq_one_letter_code
_entity_poly.pdbx_strand_id
1 'polypeptide(L)'
;MSSSGHPRFKPASQPPLQWSEFEKVDMRVGVVVEATDFLEARRPAYKLTIDFGPLGLKRSSAQITHHYRPADLVGRHVVAVVNFPPKQIGPFISEVLVLGAYNEAGEVILLHPDQPVTPGSKIG
;
A
#
# COMPACT_ATOMS: atom_id res chain seq x y z
N MET A 1 -0.23 13.93 -21.06
CA MET A 1 -0.58 14.19 -20.54
C MET A 1 -0.53 14.56 -19.95
N SER A 2 -0.39 14.99 -19.79
CA SER A 2 -0.45 15.48 -19.29
C SER A 2 -0.61 15.50 -18.39
N SER A 3 -0.35 15.57 -18.13
CA SER A 3 -0.56 15.64 -17.16
C SER A 3 -1.61 15.77 -16.74
N SER A 4 -2.05 15.33 -17.31
CA SER A 4 -3.00 15.61 -17.01
C SER A 4 -3.27 15.92 -15.84
N GLY A 5 -3.58 16.35 -15.48
CA GLY A 5 -4.11 16.84 -14.35
C GLY A 5 -3.59 16.44 -13.01
N HIS A 6 -2.72 15.53 -12.92
CA HIS A 6 -2.16 15.11 -11.65
C HIS A 6 -0.86 15.89 -11.39
N PRO A 7 -0.88 16.91 -10.50
CA PRO A 7 0.24 17.85 -10.42
C PRO A 7 1.58 17.25 -10.04
N ARG A 8 1.58 16.17 -9.27
CA ARG A 8 2.85 15.54 -8.88
C ARG A 8 3.42 14.63 -9.95
N PHE A 9 2.66 14.40 -11.00
CA PHE A 9 3.04 13.45 -12.02
C PHE A 9 3.57 14.18 -13.23
N LYS A 10 4.88 14.39 -13.26
CA LYS A 10 5.53 15.14 -14.33
C LYS A 10 6.39 14.17 -15.13
N PRO A 11 5.99 13.85 -16.36
CA PRO A 11 6.80 12.98 -17.21
C PRO A 11 8.23 13.49 -17.32
N ALA A 12 9.19 12.60 -17.27
CA ALA A 12 10.61 12.91 -17.39
C ALA A 12 11.15 13.88 -16.34
N SER A 13 10.41 14.09 -15.24
CA SER A 13 10.86 14.99 -14.17
C SER A 13 11.79 14.32 -13.17
N GLN A 14 11.89 13.00 -13.18
CA GLN A 14 12.73 12.27 -12.24
C GLN A 14 14.07 11.92 -12.87
N PRO A 15 15.16 12.04 -12.09
CA PRO A 15 16.47 11.60 -12.57
C PRO A 15 16.52 10.10 -12.77
N PRO A 16 17.46 9.59 -13.58
CA PRO A 16 17.62 8.15 -13.73
C PRO A 16 17.86 7.47 -12.40
N LEU A 17 17.28 6.30 -12.23
CA LEU A 17 17.36 5.53 -11.00
C LEU A 17 18.54 4.55 -11.08
N GLN A 18 19.28 4.43 -9.99
CA GLN A 18 20.31 3.40 -9.87
C GLN A 18 19.69 2.10 -9.34
N TRP A 19 20.19 0.97 -9.82
CA TRP A 19 19.72 -0.33 -9.35
C TRP A 19 19.83 -0.47 -7.84
N SER A 20 20.93 0.03 -7.26
CA SER A 20 21.14 -0.05 -5.81
C SER A 20 20.06 0.70 -5.03
N GLU A 21 19.49 1.73 -5.61
CA GLU A 21 18.39 2.47 -4.96
C GLU A 21 17.12 1.65 -4.97
N PHE A 22 16.80 1.03 -6.09
CA PHE A 22 15.61 0.18 -6.19
C PHE A 22 15.74 -1.07 -5.29
N GLU A 23 16.93 -1.65 -5.23
CA GLU A 23 17.16 -2.84 -4.42
C GLU A 23 16.99 -2.62 -2.94
N LYS A 24 17.06 -1.38 -2.49
CA LYS A 24 16.80 -1.04 -1.08
C LYS A 24 15.33 -1.12 -0.72
N VAL A 25 14.45 -1.05 -1.68
CA VAL A 25 13.01 -1.08 -1.44
C VAL A 25 12.55 -2.52 -1.38
N ASP A 26 12.06 -2.96 -0.23
CA ASP A 26 11.56 -4.32 -0.05
C ASP A 26 10.05 -4.32 -0.21
N MET A 27 9.58 -4.74 -1.39
CA MET A 27 8.15 -4.84 -1.68
C MET A 27 7.73 -6.31 -1.65
N ARG A 28 6.62 -6.58 -0.98
CA ARG A 28 6.09 -7.93 -0.82
C ARG A 28 4.60 -7.97 -1.10
N VAL A 29 4.13 -9.15 -1.51
CA VAL A 29 2.71 -9.43 -1.60
C VAL A 29 2.24 -9.92 -0.23
N GLY A 30 1.12 -9.39 0.22
CA GLY A 30 0.47 -9.87 1.44
C GLY A 30 -1.01 -10.09 1.20
N VAL A 31 -1.67 -10.73 2.15
CA VAL A 31 -3.11 -10.97 2.12
C VAL A 31 -3.74 -10.25 3.31
N VAL A 32 -4.74 -9.43 3.04
CA VAL A 32 -5.46 -8.74 4.11
C VAL A 32 -6.25 -9.77 4.92
N VAL A 33 -6.01 -9.81 6.22
CA VAL A 33 -6.74 -10.73 7.11
C VAL A 33 -7.74 -10.00 8.00
N GLU A 34 -7.55 -8.69 8.18
CA GLU A 34 -8.49 -7.86 8.96
C GLU A 34 -8.49 -6.44 8.41
N ALA A 35 -9.66 -5.83 8.37
CA ALA A 35 -9.81 -4.44 7.94
C ALA A 35 -10.92 -3.79 8.78
N THR A 36 -10.61 -2.64 9.39
CA THR A 36 -11.57 -1.89 10.21
C THR A 36 -11.43 -0.39 9.93
N ASP A 37 -12.46 0.36 10.28
CA ASP A 37 -12.40 1.82 10.20
C ASP A 37 -11.35 2.37 11.16
N PHE A 38 -10.63 3.39 10.71
CA PHE A 38 -9.67 4.10 11.54
C PHE A 38 -10.28 5.45 11.96
N LEU A 39 -11.08 5.43 13.02
CA LEU A 39 -11.86 6.59 13.44
C LEU A 39 -10.98 7.73 13.97
N GLU A 40 -9.82 7.40 14.55
CA GLU A 40 -8.92 8.40 15.12
C GLU A 40 -8.04 9.10 14.07
N ALA A 41 -8.02 8.61 12.84
CA ALA A 41 -7.20 9.22 11.80
C ALA A 41 -7.77 10.57 11.38
N ARG A 42 -6.88 11.49 11.00
CA ARG A 42 -7.29 12.84 10.58
C ARG A 42 -8.04 12.81 9.25
N ARG A 43 -7.70 11.87 8.36
CA ARG A 43 -8.36 11.67 7.08
C ARG A 43 -8.99 10.28 7.07
N PRO A 44 -10.08 10.10 6.33
CA PRO A 44 -10.70 8.78 6.24
C PRO A 44 -9.68 7.72 5.84
N ALA A 45 -9.60 6.66 6.64
CA ALA A 45 -8.63 5.60 6.44
C ALA A 45 -9.15 4.30 7.06
N TYR A 46 -8.51 3.19 6.70
CA TYR A 46 -8.74 1.90 7.34
C TYR A 46 -7.49 1.44 8.06
N LYS A 47 -7.68 0.64 9.11
CA LYS A 47 -6.61 -0.13 9.74
C LYS A 47 -6.64 -1.51 9.10
N LEU A 48 -5.51 -1.93 8.56
CA LEU A 48 -5.38 -3.25 7.94
C LEU A 48 -4.41 -4.09 8.74
N THR A 49 -4.71 -5.38 8.87
CA THR A 49 -3.75 -6.39 9.29
C THR A 49 -3.52 -7.30 8.08
N ILE A 50 -2.26 -7.49 7.73
CA ILE A 50 -1.87 -8.15 6.48
C ILE A 50 -0.91 -9.28 6.80
N ASP A 51 -1.17 -10.44 6.23
CA ASP A 51 -0.33 -11.63 6.36
C ASP A 51 0.72 -11.62 5.23
N PHE A 52 1.99 -11.52 5.63
CA PHE A 52 3.13 -11.58 4.70
C PHE A 52 3.87 -12.92 4.80
N GLY A 53 3.20 -13.99 5.20
CA GLY A 53 3.81 -15.30 5.28
C GLY A 53 4.96 -15.35 6.27
N PRO A 54 6.18 -15.71 5.83
CA PRO A 54 7.31 -15.81 6.74
C PRO A 54 7.66 -14.53 7.48
N LEU A 55 7.29 -13.36 6.92
CA LEU A 55 7.53 -12.07 7.57
C LEU A 55 6.51 -11.76 8.66
N GLY A 56 5.48 -12.59 8.79
CA GLY A 56 4.45 -12.43 9.81
C GLY A 56 3.36 -11.45 9.45
N LEU A 57 2.54 -11.14 10.44
CA LEU A 57 1.46 -10.18 10.31
C LEU A 57 2.01 -8.77 10.49
N LYS A 58 1.61 -7.86 9.61
CA LYS A 58 1.99 -6.45 9.71
C LYS A 58 0.74 -5.59 9.61
N ARG A 59 0.80 -4.42 10.21
CA ARG A 59 -0.34 -3.49 10.23
C ARG A 59 -0.05 -2.28 9.36
N SER A 60 -1.11 -1.75 8.75
CA SER A 60 -1.02 -0.56 7.91
C SER A 60 -2.25 0.30 8.07
N SER A 61 -2.03 1.61 8.13
CA SER A 61 -3.09 2.59 7.88
C SER A 61 -3.15 2.82 6.38
N ALA A 62 -4.34 2.84 5.80
CA ALA A 62 -4.49 3.00 4.36
C ALA A 62 -5.66 3.92 4.04
N GLN A 63 -5.40 4.99 3.26
CA GLN A 63 -6.42 5.95 2.84
C GLN A 63 -7.07 5.46 1.55
N ILE A 64 -7.86 4.40 1.66
CA ILE A 64 -8.45 3.71 0.51
C ILE A 64 -9.97 3.60 0.64
N THR A 65 -10.61 4.57 1.29
CA THR A 65 -12.02 4.48 1.63
C THR A 65 -12.98 4.77 0.48
N HIS A 66 -12.49 5.29 -0.65
CA HIS A 66 -13.37 5.67 -1.76
C HIS A 66 -13.92 4.47 -2.54
N HIS A 67 -13.11 3.44 -2.75
CA HIS A 67 -13.49 2.31 -3.61
C HIS A 67 -13.63 0.99 -2.86
N TYR A 68 -13.28 0.95 -1.58
CA TYR A 68 -13.27 -0.30 -0.82
C TYR A 68 -14.00 -0.13 0.50
N ARG A 69 -14.75 -1.17 0.88
CA ARG A 69 -15.30 -1.29 2.22
C ARG A 69 -14.47 -2.32 2.98
N PRO A 70 -14.42 -2.25 4.31
CA PRO A 70 -13.63 -3.22 5.08
C PRO A 70 -13.93 -4.67 4.73
N ALA A 71 -15.21 -5.02 4.56
CA ALA A 71 -15.60 -6.39 4.23
C ALA A 71 -15.07 -6.85 2.87
N ASP A 72 -14.86 -5.91 1.93
CA ASP A 72 -14.36 -6.25 0.60
C ASP A 72 -12.85 -6.48 0.58
N LEU A 73 -12.16 -6.03 1.61
CA LEU A 73 -10.70 -6.06 1.65
C LEU A 73 -10.16 -7.37 2.19
N VAL A 74 -10.87 -8.01 3.10
CA VAL A 74 -10.42 -9.27 3.71
C VAL A 74 -10.29 -10.35 2.65
N GLY A 75 -9.14 -10.99 2.61
CA GLY A 75 -8.82 -12.02 1.61
C GLY A 75 -8.16 -11.46 0.35
N ARG A 76 -8.07 -10.14 0.20
CA ARG A 76 -7.50 -9.51 -0.97
C ARG A 76 -5.98 -9.54 -0.91
N HIS A 77 -5.35 -9.85 -2.03
CA HIS A 77 -3.89 -9.69 -2.16
C HIS A 77 -3.58 -8.21 -2.37
N VAL A 78 -2.53 -7.76 -1.72
CA VAL A 78 -2.02 -6.38 -1.85
C VAL A 78 -0.52 -6.41 -2.02
N VAL A 79 0.04 -5.29 -2.51
CA VAL A 79 1.49 -5.09 -2.59
C VAL A 79 1.85 -4.01 -1.59
N ALA A 80 2.89 -4.25 -0.79
CA ALA A 80 3.31 -3.28 0.20
C ALA A 80 4.83 -3.18 0.29
N VAL A 81 5.32 -1.98 0.62
CA VAL A 81 6.71 -1.79 1.01
C VAL A 81 6.80 -2.11 2.50
N VAL A 82 7.68 -3.05 2.84
CA VAL A 82 7.72 -3.62 4.19
C VAL A 82 8.92 -3.15 5.02
N ASN A 83 9.81 -2.35 4.46
CA ASN A 83 11.03 -1.95 5.18
C ASN A 83 11.12 -0.46 5.49
N PHE A 84 9.99 0.23 5.57
CA PHE A 84 9.96 1.56 6.19
C PHE A 84 10.01 1.43 7.70
N PRO A 85 10.58 2.43 8.40
CA PRO A 85 10.41 2.50 9.86
C PRO A 85 8.92 2.58 10.21
N PRO A 86 8.50 1.96 11.30
CA PRO A 86 7.11 2.08 11.75
C PRO A 86 6.74 3.53 12.01
N LYS A 87 5.48 3.88 11.70
CA LYS A 87 4.96 5.23 11.90
C LYS A 87 3.79 5.18 12.86
N GLN A 88 3.88 5.97 13.92
CA GLN A 88 2.76 6.08 14.86
C GLN A 88 1.73 7.09 14.38
N ILE A 89 0.47 6.68 14.35
CA ILE A 89 -0.66 7.52 13.95
C ILE A 89 -1.69 7.39 15.08
N GLY A 90 -1.70 8.37 15.99
CA GLY A 90 -2.50 8.24 17.20
C GLY A 90 -2.11 7.00 17.98
N PRO A 91 -3.07 6.14 18.36
CA PRO A 91 -2.77 4.90 19.09
C PRO A 91 -2.32 3.76 18.21
N PHE A 92 -2.28 3.95 16.88
CA PHE A 92 -2.01 2.90 15.91
C PHE A 92 -0.60 3.02 15.35
N ILE A 93 0.09 1.89 15.20
CA ILE A 93 1.41 1.86 14.59
C ILE A 93 1.29 1.22 13.21
N SER A 94 1.58 2.01 12.16
CA SER A 94 1.59 1.55 10.77
C SER A 94 3.00 1.09 10.42
N GLU A 95 3.13 -0.16 10.00
CA GLU A 95 4.44 -0.79 9.79
C GLU A 95 4.82 -0.88 8.32
N VAL A 96 3.84 -0.89 7.43
CA VAL A 96 4.09 -1.06 5.99
C VAL A 96 3.29 -0.04 5.20
N LEU A 97 3.71 0.18 3.94
CA LEU A 97 3.01 1.07 3.01
C LEU A 97 2.34 0.23 1.94
N VAL A 98 1.02 0.15 1.97
CA VAL A 98 0.25 -0.52 0.92
C VAL A 98 0.24 0.37 -0.32
N LEU A 99 0.54 -0.22 -1.48
CA LEU A 99 0.68 0.52 -2.72
C LEU A 99 -0.61 0.50 -3.53
N GLY A 100 -0.83 1.60 -4.24
CA GLY A 100 -1.93 1.73 -5.16
C GLY A 100 -1.62 2.74 -6.23
N ALA A 101 -2.43 2.76 -7.27
CA ALA A 101 -2.37 3.74 -8.32
C ALA A 101 -3.42 4.82 -8.05
N TYR A 102 -3.12 6.05 -8.43
CA TYR A 102 -4.11 7.12 -8.35
C TYR A 102 -4.90 7.17 -9.65
N ASN A 103 -6.22 7.18 -9.55
CA ASN A 103 -7.06 7.43 -10.71
C ASN A 103 -7.13 8.94 -11.00
N GLU A 104 -7.92 9.34 -11.99
CA GLU A 104 -8.00 10.75 -12.38
C GLU A 104 -8.52 11.64 -11.26
N ALA A 105 -9.33 11.10 -10.37
CA ALA A 105 -9.85 11.87 -9.22
C ALA A 105 -8.88 11.89 -8.04
N GLY A 106 -7.71 11.28 -8.17
CA GLY A 106 -6.74 11.20 -7.09
C GLY A 106 -7.06 10.13 -6.05
N GLU A 107 -7.98 9.24 -6.35
CA GLU A 107 -8.39 8.16 -5.46
C GLU A 107 -7.52 6.93 -5.69
N VAL A 108 -7.29 6.16 -4.63
CA VAL A 108 -6.35 5.05 -4.69
C VAL A 108 -7.03 3.78 -5.18
N ILE A 109 -6.43 3.17 -6.20
CA ILE A 109 -6.82 1.85 -6.69
C ILE A 109 -5.67 0.90 -6.33
N LEU A 110 -5.96 -0.14 -5.58
CA LEU A 110 -4.95 -1.05 -5.05
C LEU A 110 -4.25 -1.84 -6.15
N LEU A 111 -2.97 -2.10 -5.93
CA LEU A 111 -2.19 -3.01 -6.78
C LEU A 111 -2.28 -4.42 -6.23
N HIS A 112 -2.33 -5.40 -7.12
CA HIS A 112 -2.22 -6.80 -6.74
C HIS A 112 -1.62 -7.58 -7.90
N PRO A 113 -1.02 -8.76 -7.64
CA PRO A 113 -0.52 -9.59 -8.74
C PRO A 113 -1.68 -10.12 -9.56
N ASP A 114 -1.45 -10.27 -10.86
CA ASP A 114 -2.44 -10.80 -11.79
C ASP A 114 -2.86 -12.24 -11.45
N GLN A 115 -1.91 -13.01 -10.92
CA GLN A 115 -2.16 -14.39 -10.49
C GLN A 115 -1.85 -14.52 -9.01
N PRO A 116 -2.51 -15.42 -8.29
CA PRO A 116 -2.21 -15.62 -6.87
C PRO A 116 -0.76 -16.05 -6.67
N VAL A 117 -0.14 -15.49 -5.65
CA VAL A 117 1.20 -15.89 -5.21
C VAL A 117 1.18 -16.09 -3.71
N THR A 118 2.16 -16.82 -3.20
CA THR A 118 2.29 -17.07 -1.77
C THR A 118 2.52 -15.76 -1.02
N PRO A 119 1.83 -15.54 0.11
CA PRO A 119 2.08 -14.36 0.94
C PRO A 119 3.55 -14.25 1.32
N GLY A 120 4.09 -13.04 1.22
CA GLY A 120 5.51 -12.77 1.43
C GLY A 120 6.34 -12.83 0.17
N SER A 121 5.76 -13.17 -0.98
CA SER A 121 6.48 -13.19 -2.26
C SER A 121 7.04 -11.80 -2.57
N LYS A 122 8.30 -11.79 -2.97
CA LYS A 122 9.00 -10.53 -3.24
C LYS A 122 8.63 -9.98 -4.62
N ILE A 123 8.48 -8.66 -4.67
CA ILE A 123 8.36 -7.93 -5.93
C ILE A 123 9.77 -7.56 -6.40
N GLY A 124 10.06 -7.84 -7.62
CA GLY A 124 11.39 -7.57 -8.15
C GLY A 124 11.40 -6.91 -9.49
#